data_8f5b9c478677e0c07ec107a155c234c0
#
_entry.id   8f5b9c478677e0c07ec107a155c234c0
#
_cell.length_a   1.000
_cell.length_b   1.000
_cell.length_c   1.000
_cell.angle_alpha   90.00
_cell.angle_beta   90.00
_cell.angle_gamma   90.00
#
_symmetry.space_group_name_H-M   'P 1'
#
loop_
_entity.id
_entity.type
_entity.pdbx_description
1 polymer ?
#
loop_
_entity_poly.entity_id
_entity_poly.type
_entity_poly.pdbx_seq_one_letter_code
_entity_poly.pdbx_strand_id
1 'polypeptide(L)'
;MHFSSHIPARSILALAICLACGHAAAVEPASALSKQESNLHSFSIARQPLAEALDQLSTQSGLQIAYSSPMAQGIQSPGVSGRMSAEQALAKVLEGTGLGFERNGLNAVLLTRLPAVEKSVELGATQIISNQLGTVTEGSGSYTPGTLATATRLVLSPRQTPQSVSVITRQHMEDFNLNNVDDVMRHTPGITVSAYDTDRTNYYARGFSINNFQYDGIPSTSRNVAYSAGNTLSDMAIYDRVEVLKGATGLLTGAGSLGATINLVRKKPTAEFKGHATLGAGSWDNYRSEVDVSGPLTDSGNVRGRAVAAYQDKQSFLDHYSRKTGTYYGILEFDLSPDTMLTVGADMQDNIPKGSSWSGTFPLVNSNGSINKMSRSYNNGTTWSAWEQYTRTAFAMLEHDLGDGWVTKLQLDHKINSYHAELGSIQFDQPQADGSAEINGQKYTGETKSTSADLYASGPFSLFGRDHELVLGGSISTSRWQGKGYWAPVWPQGNKVDFYNWKGHLSRPIWQAPAQITDDTTRQTGAYLTTRL
;
A
#
# COMPACT_ATOMS: atom_id res chain seq x y z
N MET A 1 11.95 46.96 -16.21
CA MET A 1 10.98 47.09 -15.10
C MET A 1 10.37 45.72 -14.84
N HIS A 2 10.91 45.00 -13.88
CA HIS A 2 10.39 43.71 -13.45
C HIS A 2 9.51 43.90 -12.22
N PHE A 3 8.23 43.62 -12.33
CA PHE A 3 7.36 43.47 -11.16
C PHE A 3 7.34 42.00 -10.74
N SER A 4 7.98 41.69 -9.61
CA SER A 4 7.92 40.43 -8.90
C SER A 4 6.83 40.53 -7.84
N SER A 5 5.70 39.86 -8.02
CA SER A 5 4.65 39.74 -7.00
C SER A 5 4.88 38.47 -6.18
N HIS A 6 5.53 38.60 -5.05
CA HIS A 6 5.55 37.58 -4.00
C HIS A 6 4.27 37.67 -3.16
N ILE A 7 3.39 36.70 -3.28
CA ILE A 7 2.29 36.45 -2.33
C ILE A 7 2.83 35.47 -1.28
N PRO A 8 2.89 35.84 0.00
CA PRO A 8 3.42 34.94 1.02
C PRO A 8 2.43 33.81 1.33
N ALA A 9 2.93 32.58 1.35
CA ALA A 9 2.20 31.32 1.59
C ALA A 9 1.44 31.23 2.95
N ARG A 10 1.51 32.25 3.78
CA ARG A 10 0.84 32.30 5.08
C ARG A 10 -0.66 32.62 5.02
N SER A 11 -1.16 33.16 3.91
CA SER A 11 -2.56 33.60 3.83
C SER A 11 -3.54 32.52 3.37
N ILE A 12 -3.07 31.42 2.80
CA ILE A 12 -3.93 30.35 2.28
C ILE A 12 -4.35 29.36 3.38
N LEU A 13 -3.52 29.16 4.41
CA LEU A 13 -3.85 28.28 5.52
C LEU A 13 -4.93 28.84 6.45
N ALA A 14 -5.01 30.17 6.55
CA ALA A 14 -6.00 30.84 7.39
C ALA A 14 -7.42 30.80 6.80
N LEU A 15 -7.57 30.69 5.48
CA LEU A 15 -8.87 30.68 4.82
C LEU A 15 -9.58 29.31 4.90
N ALA A 16 -8.79 28.22 4.98
CA ALA A 16 -9.35 26.85 5.11
C ALA A 16 -9.88 26.58 6.52
N ILE A 17 -9.35 27.23 7.55
CA ILE A 17 -9.77 27.05 8.94
C ILE A 17 -11.01 27.88 9.29
N CYS A 18 -11.22 29.04 8.65
CA CYS A 18 -12.36 29.90 8.92
C CYS A 18 -13.69 29.42 8.29
N LEU A 19 -13.66 28.53 7.30
CA LEU A 19 -14.88 27.98 6.68
C LEU A 19 -15.51 26.80 7.46
N ALA A 20 -14.78 26.23 8.43
CA ALA A 20 -15.26 25.12 9.24
C ALA A 20 -16.02 25.54 10.53
N CYS A 21 -16.05 26.82 10.89
CA CYS A 21 -16.62 27.31 12.15
C CYS A 21 -17.86 28.23 11.99
N GLY A 22 -18.67 28.03 10.97
CA GLY A 22 -19.85 28.86 10.68
C GLY A 22 -21.18 28.14 10.87
N HIS A 23 -21.81 28.30 12.05
CA HIS A 23 -23.24 28.20 12.36
C HIS A 23 -23.95 26.84 12.23
N ALA A 24 -23.98 26.10 13.33
CA ALA A 24 -25.06 25.18 13.62
C ALA A 24 -26.22 25.99 14.26
N ALA A 25 -27.28 26.29 13.49
CA ALA A 25 -28.57 26.74 14.02
C ALA A 25 -29.43 25.50 14.23
N ALA A 26 -29.83 25.28 15.47
CA ALA A 26 -30.75 24.22 15.85
C ALA A 26 -32.11 24.38 15.14
N VAL A 27 -32.55 23.32 14.45
CA VAL A 27 -33.91 23.14 14.01
C VAL A 27 -34.44 21.90 14.73
N GLU A 28 -35.50 22.09 15.52
CA GLU A 28 -36.22 21.02 16.22
C GLU A 28 -36.76 19.96 15.23
N PRO A 29 -36.75 18.67 15.59
CA PRO A 29 -37.28 17.63 14.72
C PRO A 29 -38.80 17.55 14.88
N ALA A 30 -39.52 17.97 13.87
CA ALA A 30 -40.96 17.64 13.73
C ALA A 30 -41.10 16.28 13.04
N SER A 31 -41.49 15.29 13.82
CA SER A 31 -42.24 14.06 13.48
C SER A 31 -42.23 13.57 12.03
N ALA A 32 -41.46 12.52 11.76
CA ALA A 32 -41.72 11.55 10.70
C ALA A 32 -42.05 10.17 11.29
N LEU A 33 -43.16 10.07 12.00
CA LEU A 33 -43.86 8.84 12.37
C LEU A 33 -44.97 8.61 11.36
N SER A 34 -44.69 8.01 10.22
CA SER A 34 -45.72 7.32 9.42
C SER A 34 -45.11 6.67 8.17
N LYS A 35 -44.74 5.39 8.27
CA LYS A 35 -44.78 4.38 7.19
C LYS A 35 -44.30 2.99 7.61
N GLN A 36 -44.33 2.64 8.89
CA GLN A 36 -43.91 1.31 9.35
C GLN A 36 -45.04 0.52 10.04
N GLU A 37 -46.30 0.85 9.79
CA GLU A 37 -47.41 0.14 10.42
C GLU A 37 -48.03 -1.04 9.63
N SER A 38 -47.50 -1.42 8.47
CA SER A 38 -48.15 -2.41 7.61
C SER A 38 -47.71 -3.86 7.75
N ASN A 39 -46.71 -4.21 8.61
CA ASN A 39 -46.22 -5.60 8.75
C ASN A 39 -46.00 -6.06 10.19
N LEU A 40 -46.90 -5.67 11.13
CA LEU A 40 -46.87 -6.19 12.49
C LEU A 40 -47.70 -7.47 12.60
N HIS A 41 -47.07 -8.58 12.98
CA HIS A 41 -47.69 -9.87 13.28
C HIS A 41 -47.80 -10.08 14.78
N SER A 42 -48.78 -10.86 15.22
CA SER A 42 -48.95 -11.25 16.61
C SER A 42 -48.30 -12.61 16.80
N PHE A 43 -47.24 -12.67 17.59
CA PHE A 43 -46.49 -13.90 17.85
C PHE A 43 -46.83 -14.46 19.22
N SER A 44 -46.90 -15.80 19.31
CA SER A 44 -47.05 -16.55 20.55
C SER A 44 -46.27 -17.87 20.42
N ILE A 45 -44.96 -17.79 20.64
CA ILE A 45 -44.01 -18.91 20.51
C ILE A 45 -43.38 -19.12 21.88
N ALA A 46 -43.63 -20.27 22.51
CA ALA A 46 -43.07 -20.61 23.80
C ALA A 46 -41.59 -21.01 23.65
N ARG A 47 -40.87 -21.09 24.77
CA ARG A 47 -39.51 -21.67 24.80
C ARG A 47 -39.58 -23.13 24.38
N GLN A 48 -38.84 -23.47 23.30
CA GLN A 48 -38.87 -24.82 22.68
C GLN A 48 -37.62 -25.01 21.83
N PRO A 49 -37.38 -26.21 21.24
CA PRO A 49 -36.29 -26.44 20.29
C PRO A 49 -36.32 -25.41 19.17
N LEU A 50 -35.12 -24.90 18.79
CA LEU A 50 -35.01 -23.81 17.82
C LEU A 50 -35.69 -24.11 16.50
N ALA A 51 -35.56 -25.33 15.98
CA ALA A 51 -36.18 -25.73 14.71
C ALA A 51 -37.70 -25.55 14.75
N GLU A 52 -38.37 -25.97 15.83
CA GLU A 52 -39.80 -25.84 16.03
C GLU A 52 -40.21 -24.36 16.19
N ALA A 53 -39.41 -23.57 16.88
CA ALA A 53 -39.66 -22.14 17.05
C ALA A 53 -39.56 -21.38 15.71
N LEU A 54 -38.61 -21.74 14.84
CA LEU A 54 -38.46 -21.16 13.51
C LEU A 54 -39.62 -21.53 12.59
N ASP A 55 -40.10 -22.78 12.64
CA ASP A 55 -41.27 -23.23 11.87
C ASP A 55 -42.53 -22.50 12.29
N GLN A 56 -42.76 -22.32 13.60
CA GLN A 56 -43.89 -21.55 14.10
C GLN A 56 -43.81 -20.07 13.71
N LEU A 57 -42.60 -19.47 13.77
CA LEU A 57 -42.40 -18.08 13.34
C LEU A 57 -42.65 -17.92 11.85
N SER A 58 -42.14 -18.83 11.02
CA SER A 58 -42.42 -18.84 9.58
C SER A 58 -43.91 -18.96 9.30
N THR A 59 -44.62 -19.81 9.99
CA THR A 59 -46.09 -19.99 9.84
C THR A 59 -46.89 -18.74 10.27
N GLN A 60 -46.48 -18.07 11.37
CA GLN A 60 -47.19 -16.89 11.90
C GLN A 60 -46.87 -15.61 11.12
N SER A 61 -45.75 -15.51 10.45
CA SER A 61 -45.30 -14.30 9.74
C SER A 61 -45.25 -14.42 8.22
N GLY A 62 -45.27 -15.64 7.68
CA GLY A 62 -45.00 -15.89 6.26
C GLY A 62 -43.56 -15.69 5.84
N LEU A 63 -42.64 -15.41 6.77
CA LEU A 63 -41.21 -15.24 6.48
C LEU A 63 -40.58 -16.58 6.15
N GLN A 64 -39.89 -16.68 5.01
CA GLN A 64 -39.14 -17.85 4.63
C GLN A 64 -37.76 -17.86 5.29
N ILE A 65 -37.50 -18.89 6.12
CA ILE A 65 -36.25 -18.99 6.88
C ILE A 65 -35.43 -20.17 6.34
N ALA A 66 -34.31 -19.88 5.70
CA ALA A 66 -33.41 -20.89 5.18
C ALA A 66 -32.27 -21.15 6.16
N TYR A 67 -32.03 -22.41 6.51
CA TYR A 67 -30.89 -22.84 7.35
C TYR A 67 -30.57 -24.31 7.11
N SER A 68 -29.34 -24.72 7.45
CA SER A 68 -28.98 -26.16 7.44
C SER A 68 -29.42 -26.85 8.73
N SER A 69 -30.00 -28.04 8.64
CA SER A 69 -30.52 -28.79 9.80
C SER A 69 -29.52 -28.90 10.98
N PRO A 70 -28.20 -29.09 10.77
CA PRO A 70 -27.24 -29.12 11.86
C PRO A 70 -27.09 -27.79 12.63
N MET A 71 -27.50 -26.66 12.06
CA MET A 71 -27.40 -25.36 12.74
C MET A 71 -28.42 -25.18 13.85
N ALA A 72 -29.59 -25.77 13.76
CA ALA A 72 -30.64 -25.67 14.78
C ALA A 72 -30.65 -26.86 15.76
N GLN A 73 -29.87 -27.91 15.51
CA GLN A 73 -29.87 -29.12 16.30
C GLN A 73 -29.31 -28.92 17.71
N GLY A 74 -30.08 -29.32 18.74
CA GLY A 74 -29.67 -29.21 20.13
C GLY A 74 -29.77 -27.81 20.74
N ILE A 75 -30.22 -26.82 19.99
CA ILE A 75 -30.36 -25.44 20.44
C ILE A 75 -31.79 -25.17 20.93
N GLN A 76 -31.92 -24.45 22.05
CA GLN A 76 -33.20 -24.03 22.62
C GLN A 76 -33.45 -22.54 22.30
N SER A 77 -34.60 -22.21 21.76
CA SER A 77 -35.04 -20.82 21.58
C SER A 77 -35.70 -20.30 22.87
N PRO A 78 -35.46 -19.05 23.27
CA PRO A 78 -36.16 -18.43 24.39
C PRO A 78 -37.64 -18.22 24.13
N GLY A 79 -38.10 -18.30 22.86
CA GLY A 79 -39.43 -18.00 22.43
C GLY A 79 -39.69 -16.51 22.24
N VAL A 80 -40.88 -16.14 21.77
CA VAL A 80 -41.29 -14.75 21.59
C VAL A 80 -42.80 -14.61 21.71
N SER A 81 -43.28 -13.53 22.38
CA SER A 81 -44.69 -13.18 22.45
C SER A 81 -44.88 -11.68 22.27
N GLY A 82 -46.01 -11.28 21.65
CA GLY A 82 -46.36 -9.89 21.42
C GLY A 82 -46.50 -9.50 19.96
N ARG A 83 -46.85 -8.25 19.71
CA ARG A 83 -47.06 -7.70 18.36
C ARG A 83 -45.79 -6.96 17.89
N MET A 84 -45.18 -7.46 16.84
CA MET A 84 -43.92 -6.93 16.31
C MET A 84 -43.69 -7.34 14.85
N SER A 85 -42.65 -6.84 14.20
CA SER A 85 -42.29 -7.29 12.85
C SER A 85 -41.70 -8.71 12.86
N ALA A 86 -41.77 -9.42 11.73
CA ALA A 86 -41.22 -10.76 11.58
C ALA A 86 -39.71 -10.82 11.90
N GLU A 87 -38.95 -9.81 11.52
CA GLU A 87 -37.54 -9.71 11.79
C GLU A 87 -37.24 -9.47 13.27
N GLN A 88 -38.02 -8.62 13.95
CA GLN A 88 -37.90 -8.43 15.40
C GLN A 88 -38.23 -9.71 16.18
N ALA A 89 -39.22 -10.45 15.73
CA ALA A 89 -39.58 -11.73 16.32
C ALA A 89 -38.48 -12.77 16.09
N LEU A 90 -37.91 -12.83 14.90
CA LEU A 90 -36.79 -13.71 14.58
C LEU A 90 -35.56 -13.40 15.43
N ALA A 91 -35.20 -12.11 15.59
CA ALA A 91 -34.10 -11.71 16.45
C ALA A 91 -34.29 -12.20 17.90
N LYS A 92 -35.49 -12.13 18.44
CA LYS A 92 -35.83 -12.64 19.79
C LYS A 92 -35.77 -14.16 19.86
N VAL A 93 -36.26 -14.87 18.85
CA VAL A 93 -36.19 -16.34 18.78
C VAL A 93 -34.74 -16.85 18.73
N LEU A 94 -33.82 -16.06 18.14
CA LEU A 94 -32.42 -16.36 18.03
C LEU A 94 -31.56 -15.85 19.21
N GLU A 95 -32.12 -15.10 20.13
CA GLU A 95 -31.40 -14.53 21.26
C GLU A 95 -30.75 -15.62 22.12
N GLY A 96 -29.43 -15.51 22.36
CA GLY A 96 -28.65 -16.49 23.13
C GLY A 96 -28.33 -17.79 22.39
N THR A 97 -28.72 -17.95 21.12
CA THR A 97 -28.47 -19.18 20.33
C THR A 97 -27.13 -19.18 19.60
N GLY A 98 -26.43 -18.04 19.54
CA GLY A 98 -25.20 -17.89 18.75
C GLY A 98 -25.45 -17.85 17.23
N LEU A 99 -26.70 -17.67 16.80
CA LEU A 99 -27.11 -17.53 15.41
C LEU A 99 -27.61 -16.12 15.13
N GLY A 100 -27.29 -15.63 13.94
CA GLY A 100 -27.84 -14.41 13.34
C GLY A 100 -28.59 -14.74 12.06
N PHE A 101 -29.08 -13.71 11.37
CA PHE A 101 -29.71 -13.87 10.06
C PHE A 101 -29.35 -12.74 9.11
N GLU A 102 -29.32 -13.06 7.84
CA GLU A 102 -29.14 -12.10 6.74
C GLU A 102 -30.34 -12.13 5.81
N ARG A 103 -30.75 -10.96 5.31
CA ARG A 103 -31.87 -10.86 4.37
C ARG A 103 -31.47 -11.42 3.00
N ASN A 104 -32.24 -12.36 2.48
CA ASN A 104 -32.02 -13.01 1.19
C ASN A 104 -33.26 -12.89 0.27
N GLY A 105 -33.73 -11.64 0.10
CA GLY A 105 -34.94 -11.33 -0.69
C GLY A 105 -35.98 -10.52 0.06
N LEU A 106 -37.13 -10.25 -0.58
CA LEU A 106 -38.21 -9.43 0.00
C LEU A 106 -38.90 -10.08 1.23
N ASN A 107 -38.93 -11.41 1.28
CA ASN A 107 -39.61 -12.16 2.36
C ASN A 107 -38.84 -13.44 2.73
N ALA A 108 -37.50 -13.43 2.59
CA ALA A 108 -36.66 -14.57 2.91
C ALA A 108 -35.41 -14.12 3.70
N VAL A 109 -35.02 -14.95 4.66
CA VAL A 109 -33.79 -14.75 5.46
C VAL A 109 -32.98 -16.05 5.48
N LEU A 110 -31.66 -15.91 5.55
CA LEU A 110 -30.71 -17.01 5.72
C LEU A 110 -30.12 -16.92 7.14
N LEU A 111 -30.19 -18.00 7.93
CA LEU A 111 -29.52 -18.06 9.22
C LEU A 111 -28.00 -18.24 9.01
N THR A 112 -27.25 -17.50 9.78
CA THR A 112 -25.78 -17.56 9.83
C THR A 112 -25.31 -17.81 11.25
N ARG A 113 -24.17 -18.50 11.43
CA ARG A 113 -23.55 -18.56 12.77
C ARG A 113 -22.90 -17.23 13.05
N LEU A 114 -23.29 -16.64 14.17
CA LEU A 114 -22.52 -15.52 14.71
C LEU A 114 -21.14 -16.09 15.11
N PRO A 115 -20.03 -15.42 14.81
CA PRO A 115 -18.74 -15.81 15.35
C PRO A 115 -18.88 -15.87 16.88
N ALA A 116 -18.30 -16.91 17.51
CA ALA A 116 -18.36 -17.08 18.97
C ALA A 116 -17.89 -15.79 19.63
N VAL A 117 -18.79 -15.11 20.31
CA VAL A 117 -18.46 -13.91 21.07
C VAL A 117 -17.77 -14.40 22.35
N GLU A 118 -16.47 -14.57 22.33
CA GLU A 118 -15.69 -14.41 23.53
C GLU A 118 -15.90 -12.97 23.99
N LYS A 119 -16.48 -12.81 25.18
CA LYS A 119 -16.80 -11.58 25.90
C LYS A 119 -16.67 -10.32 25.06
N SER A 120 -17.79 -9.64 24.80
CA SER A 120 -17.81 -8.34 24.16
C SER A 120 -16.75 -7.43 24.80
N VAL A 121 -15.59 -7.33 24.17
CA VAL A 121 -14.78 -6.14 24.30
C VAL A 121 -15.61 -5.07 23.59
N GLU A 122 -16.09 -4.06 24.32
CA GLU A 122 -16.54 -2.83 23.70
C GLU A 122 -15.42 -2.37 22.79
N LEU A 123 -15.60 -2.59 21.49
CA LEU A 123 -14.71 -2.04 20.48
C LEU A 123 -14.92 -0.53 20.53
N GLY A 124 -14.02 0.18 21.20
CA GLY A 124 -14.05 1.63 21.27
C GLY A 124 -14.09 2.23 19.87
N ALA A 125 -14.62 3.44 19.73
CA ALA A 125 -14.75 4.22 18.48
C ALA A 125 -13.47 4.19 17.61
N THR A 126 -12.31 3.98 18.19
CA THR A 126 -10.98 3.89 17.57
C THR A 126 -10.86 2.85 16.45
N GLN A 127 -11.63 1.75 16.46
CA GLN A 127 -11.57 0.76 15.38
C GLN A 127 -12.24 1.25 14.07
N ILE A 128 -13.17 2.16 14.16
CA ILE A 128 -13.82 2.76 12.98
C ILE A 128 -12.85 3.71 12.27
N ILE A 129 -12.08 4.47 13.04
CA ILE A 129 -11.10 5.44 12.50
C ILE A 129 -9.93 4.74 11.81
N SER A 130 -9.46 3.61 12.34
CA SER A 130 -8.30 2.89 11.79
C SER A 130 -8.50 2.30 10.39
N ASN A 131 -9.73 2.27 9.88
CA ASN A 131 -10.10 1.63 8.61
C ASN A 131 -10.14 2.58 7.39
N GLN A 132 -9.67 3.82 7.52
CA GLN A 132 -9.72 4.81 6.43
C GLN A 132 -8.87 4.45 5.18
N LEU A 133 -7.93 3.52 5.31
CA LEU A 133 -7.18 2.97 4.18
C LEU A 133 -7.78 1.68 3.62
N GLY A 134 -8.87 1.18 4.22
CA GLY A 134 -9.50 -0.09 3.90
C GLY A 134 -9.07 -1.22 4.85
N THR A 135 -9.55 -2.43 4.58
CA THR A 135 -9.37 -3.60 5.44
C THR A 135 -7.91 -4.03 5.51
N VAL A 136 -7.37 -4.23 6.73
CA VAL A 136 -6.07 -4.84 6.96
C VAL A 136 -6.09 -6.28 6.44
N THR A 137 -5.06 -6.68 5.70
CA THR A 137 -4.98 -8.02 5.11
C THR A 137 -4.12 -8.98 5.92
N GLU A 138 -3.28 -8.46 6.82
CA GLU A 138 -2.46 -9.26 7.74
C GLU A 138 -3.33 -10.12 8.66
N GLY A 139 -3.01 -11.40 8.75
CA GLY A 139 -3.75 -12.36 9.57
C GLY A 139 -5.13 -12.76 9.03
N SER A 140 -5.52 -12.28 7.84
CA SER A 140 -6.80 -12.66 7.23
C SER A 140 -6.81 -14.08 6.64
N GLY A 141 -5.64 -14.65 6.36
CA GLY A 141 -5.50 -15.94 5.65
C GLY A 141 -6.06 -15.90 4.22
N SER A 142 -6.29 -14.72 3.64
CA SER A 142 -7.00 -14.57 2.37
C SER A 142 -6.15 -13.88 1.29
N TYR A 143 -6.31 -14.33 0.06
CA TYR A 143 -5.81 -13.64 -1.13
C TYR A 143 -6.81 -12.59 -1.66
N THR A 144 -8.03 -12.63 -1.17
CA THR A 144 -9.06 -11.67 -1.54
C THR A 144 -9.01 -10.48 -0.58
N PRO A 145 -8.79 -9.26 -1.07
CA PRO A 145 -8.82 -8.08 -0.22
C PRO A 145 -10.24 -7.79 0.24
N GLY A 146 -10.37 -7.17 1.40
CA GLY A 146 -11.59 -6.54 1.83
C GLY A 146 -11.84 -5.22 1.11
N THR A 147 -12.14 -4.16 1.85
CA THR A 147 -12.30 -2.81 1.31
C THR A 147 -10.97 -2.11 1.07
N LEU A 148 -10.96 -1.11 0.20
CA LEU A 148 -9.81 -0.25 -0.12
C LEU A 148 -10.26 1.18 -0.41
N ALA A 149 -9.41 2.16 -0.18
CA ALA A 149 -9.71 3.58 -0.36
C ALA A 149 -8.84 4.27 -1.42
N THR A 150 -7.88 3.55 -2.00
CA THR A 150 -6.82 4.11 -2.86
C THR A 150 -7.33 4.75 -4.14
N ALA A 151 -8.46 4.27 -4.68
CA ALA A 151 -9.00 4.79 -5.94
C ALA A 151 -9.77 6.10 -5.77
N THR A 152 -10.49 6.29 -4.66
CA THR A 152 -11.49 7.35 -4.51
C THR A 152 -11.48 8.06 -3.16
N ARG A 153 -10.69 7.61 -2.20
CA ARG A 153 -10.74 7.94 -0.77
C ARG A 153 -12.02 7.46 -0.06
N LEU A 154 -13.00 6.94 -0.77
CA LEU A 154 -14.10 6.18 -0.18
C LEU A 154 -13.64 4.75 0.11
N VAL A 155 -14.05 4.20 1.24
CA VAL A 155 -13.74 2.83 1.64
C VAL A 155 -14.70 1.88 0.92
N LEU A 156 -14.29 1.36 -0.23
CA LEU A 156 -15.12 0.57 -1.14
C LEU A 156 -14.59 -0.85 -1.26
N SER A 157 -15.49 -1.80 -1.49
CA SER A 157 -15.07 -3.14 -1.93
C SER A 157 -14.45 -3.07 -3.34
N PRO A 158 -13.59 -4.03 -3.76
CA PRO A 158 -13.04 -4.07 -5.11
C PRO A 158 -14.12 -4.04 -6.19
N ARG A 159 -15.29 -4.63 -5.92
CA ARG A 159 -16.44 -4.66 -6.85
C ARG A 159 -17.10 -3.30 -7.03
N GLN A 160 -17.08 -2.47 -6.00
CA GLN A 160 -17.66 -1.12 -6.00
C GLN A 160 -16.67 -0.07 -6.51
N THR A 161 -15.38 -0.42 -6.57
CA THR A 161 -14.33 0.50 -7.01
C THR A 161 -14.43 0.69 -8.53
N PRO A 162 -14.59 1.95 -9.03
CA PRO A 162 -14.83 2.21 -10.45
C PRO A 162 -13.57 2.13 -11.31
N GLN A 163 -12.55 1.43 -10.87
CA GLN A 163 -11.26 1.23 -11.55
C GLN A 163 -10.80 -0.22 -11.42
N SER A 164 -9.96 -0.64 -12.38
CA SER A 164 -9.32 -1.96 -12.30
C SER A 164 -8.22 -1.94 -11.25
N VAL A 165 -8.44 -2.62 -10.13
CA VAL A 165 -7.49 -2.74 -9.02
C VAL A 165 -7.04 -4.18 -8.88
N SER A 166 -5.74 -4.38 -8.67
CA SER A 166 -5.17 -5.64 -8.15
C SER A 166 -4.62 -5.38 -6.77
N VAL A 167 -4.92 -6.25 -5.82
CA VAL A 167 -4.38 -6.20 -4.46
C VAL A 167 -3.61 -7.48 -4.20
N ILE A 168 -2.35 -7.35 -3.81
CA ILE A 168 -1.53 -8.45 -3.32
C ILE A 168 -1.53 -8.33 -1.80
N THR A 169 -2.24 -9.26 -1.14
CA THR A 169 -2.44 -9.30 0.31
C THR A 169 -1.19 -9.76 1.04
N ARG A 170 -1.13 -9.56 2.37
CA ARG A 170 -0.03 -10.05 3.19
C ARG A 170 0.13 -11.57 3.05
N GLN A 171 -0.98 -12.32 3.13
CA GLN A 171 -0.97 -13.77 2.95
C GLN A 171 -0.37 -14.19 1.60
N HIS A 172 -0.74 -13.51 0.52
CA HIS A 172 -0.18 -13.80 -0.80
C HIS A 172 1.34 -13.55 -0.84
N MET A 173 1.80 -12.44 -0.23
CA MET A 173 3.23 -12.14 -0.17
C MET A 173 4.01 -13.17 0.64
N GLU A 174 3.45 -13.67 1.73
CA GLU A 174 4.06 -14.70 2.58
C GLU A 174 4.15 -16.06 1.89
N ASP A 175 3.04 -16.54 1.33
CA ASP A 175 2.97 -17.86 0.69
C ASP A 175 3.89 -17.98 -0.54
N PHE A 176 4.08 -16.89 -1.27
CA PHE A 176 4.96 -16.83 -2.44
C PHE A 176 6.33 -16.22 -2.18
N ASN A 177 6.64 -15.91 -0.91
CA ASN A 177 7.92 -15.30 -0.49
C ASN A 177 8.29 -14.05 -1.31
N LEU A 178 7.32 -13.14 -1.49
CA LEU A 178 7.49 -11.90 -2.24
C LEU A 178 8.12 -10.84 -1.33
N ASN A 179 9.43 -10.69 -1.39
CA ASN A 179 10.19 -9.90 -0.43
C ASN A 179 10.42 -8.44 -0.85
N ASN A 180 10.16 -8.09 -2.09
CA ASN A 180 10.32 -6.73 -2.60
C ASN A 180 9.25 -6.38 -3.65
N VAL A 181 9.19 -5.10 -4.06
CA VAL A 181 8.21 -4.63 -5.04
C VAL A 181 8.35 -5.36 -6.38
N ASP A 182 9.56 -5.67 -6.84
CA ASP A 182 9.78 -6.41 -8.09
C ASP A 182 9.11 -7.79 -8.06
N ASP A 183 9.24 -8.51 -6.94
CA ASP A 183 8.61 -9.82 -6.75
C ASP A 183 7.08 -9.68 -6.79
N VAL A 184 6.54 -8.69 -6.08
CA VAL A 184 5.09 -8.40 -6.06
C VAL A 184 4.58 -8.04 -7.46
N MET A 185 5.30 -7.19 -8.20
CA MET A 185 4.88 -6.79 -9.55
C MET A 185 4.89 -7.95 -10.54
N ARG A 186 5.83 -8.91 -10.42
CA ARG A 186 5.85 -10.14 -11.22
C ARG A 186 4.62 -11.04 -10.96
N HIS A 187 4.06 -10.98 -9.77
CA HIS A 187 2.84 -11.69 -9.36
C HIS A 187 1.55 -10.88 -9.59
N THR A 188 1.65 -9.63 -10.04
CA THR A 188 0.48 -8.77 -10.26
C THR A 188 -0.06 -8.93 -11.69
N PRO A 189 -1.30 -9.40 -11.88
CA PRO A 189 -1.88 -9.57 -13.21
C PRO A 189 -1.90 -8.27 -14.02
N GLY A 190 -1.47 -8.34 -15.29
CA GLY A 190 -1.48 -7.22 -16.23
C GLY A 190 -0.36 -6.19 -16.01
N ILE A 191 0.65 -6.52 -15.22
CA ILE A 191 1.90 -5.78 -15.09
C ILE A 191 3.01 -6.52 -15.82
N THR A 192 3.76 -5.79 -16.64
CA THR A 192 4.98 -6.28 -17.27
C THR A 192 6.17 -5.70 -16.52
N VAL A 193 7.07 -6.55 -16.09
CA VAL A 193 8.30 -6.20 -15.37
C VAL A 193 9.48 -6.34 -16.32
N SER A 194 10.22 -5.25 -16.55
CA SER A 194 11.40 -5.22 -17.40
C SER A 194 12.60 -4.75 -16.59
N ALA A 195 13.49 -5.67 -16.27
CA ALA A 195 14.76 -5.33 -15.65
C ALA A 195 15.61 -4.53 -16.66
N TYR A 196 16.02 -3.34 -16.29
CA TYR A 196 16.94 -2.53 -17.07
C TYR A 196 18.39 -2.98 -16.83
N ASP A 197 18.69 -3.26 -15.57
CA ASP A 197 19.94 -3.88 -15.10
C ASP A 197 19.70 -4.59 -13.75
N THR A 198 20.74 -4.93 -13.02
CA THR A 198 20.62 -5.65 -11.74
C THR A 198 19.91 -4.88 -10.64
N ASP A 199 19.88 -3.55 -10.71
CA ASP A 199 19.43 -2.69 -9.61
C ASP A 199 18.30 -1.74 -10.02
N ARG A 200 17.90 -1.74 -11.30
CA ARG A 200 16.85 -0.89 -11.83
C ARG A 200 15.85 -1.69 -12.64
N THR A 201 14.58 -1.52 -12.32
CA THR A 201 13.46 -2.20 -12.98
C THR A 201 12.41 -1.19 -13.42
N ASN A 202 11.87 -1.40 -14.61
CA ASN A 202 10.75 -0.64 -15.12
C ASN A 202 9.49 -1.51 -15.11
N TYR A 203 8.37 -0.92 -14.76
CA TYR A 203 7.05 -1.55 -14.79
C TYR A 203 6.20 -0.92 -15.86
N TYR A 204 5.38 -1.75 -16.50
CA TYR A 204 4.46 -1.32 -17.54
C TYR A 204 3.08 -1.92 -17.31
N ALA A 205 2.04 -1.14 -17.55
CA ALA A 205 0.68 -1.60 -17.63
C ALA A 205 0.05 -1.08 -18.93
N ARG A 206 -0.60 -1.96 -19.69
CA ARG A 206 -1.25 -1.61 -20.96
C ARG A 206 -0.33 -0.86 -21.95
N GLY A 207 0.97 -1.16 -21.94
CA GLY A 207 1.99 -0.52 -22.78
C GLY A 207 2.55 0.82 -22.27
N PHE A 208 2.03 1.35 -21.15
CA PHE A 208 2.53 2.59 -20.55
C PHE A 208 3.42 2.29 -19.33
N SER A 209 4.48 3.08 -19.16
CA SER A 209 5.34 2.99 -17.98
C SER A 209 4.59 3.41 -16.71
N ILE A 210 4.93 2.75 -15.59
CA ILE A 210 4.38 3.05 -14.27
C ILE A 210 5.43 3.83 -13.49
N ASN A 211 5.16 5.11 -13.26
CA ASN A 211 6.03 6.02 -12.51
C ASN A 211 5.37 6.54 -11.23
N ASN A 212 4.10 6.21 -11.02
CA ASN A 212 3.33 6.68 -9.88
C ASN A 212 3.42 5.67 -8.73
N PHE A 213 4.00 6.10 -7.64
CA PHE A 213 4.00 5.38 -6.37
C PHE A 213 3.22 6.17 -5.34
N GLN A 214 2.54 5.45 -4.46
CA GLN A 214 1.90 6.00 -3.27
C GLN A 214 2.34 5.21 -2.04
N TYR A 215 2.36 5.90 -0.91
CA TYR A 215 2.58 5.30 0.41
C TYR A 215 1.39 5.72 1.29
N ASP A 216 0.60 4.73 1.72
CA ASP A 216 -0.68 4.96 2.43
C ASP A 216 -1.61 5.94 1.68
N GLY A 217 -1.59 5.89 0.34
CA GLY A 217 -2.38 6.73 -0.53
C GLY A 217 -1.78 8.13 -0.82
N ILE A 218 -0.67 8.54 -0.20
CA ILE A 218 0.02 9.79 -0.56
C ILE A 218 0.90 9.57 -1.79
N PRO A 219 0.76 10.39 -2.85
CA PRO A 219 1.62 10.32 -4.01
C PRO A 219 3.07 10.66 -3.68
N SER A 220 3.99 9.79 -4.11
CA SER A 220 5.42 10.04 -4.13
C SER A 220 5.85 10.20 -5.59
N THR A 221 5.92 11.44 -6.04
CA THR A 221 6.23 11.73 -7.44
C THR A 221 7.74 11.66 -7.67
N SER A 222 8.17 10.76 -8.53
CA SER A 222 9.53 10.73 -9.04
C SER A 222 9.54 10.93 -10.54
N ARG A 223 10.21 11.95 -11.01
CA ARG A 223 10.32 12.26 -12.45
C ARG A 223 11.11 11.22 -13.24
N ASN A 224 12.02 10.54 -12.59
CA ASN A 224 12.89 9.59 -13.25
C ASN A 224 13.13 8.37 -12.36
N VAL A 225 12.32 7.33 -12.56
CA VAL A 225 12.41 6.08 -11.80
C VAL A 225 13.78 5.42 -11.98
N ALA A 226 14.43 5.62 -13.12
CA ALA A 226 15.75 5.06 -13.39
C ALA A 226 16.87 5.67 -12.52
N TYR A 227 16.67 6.92 -12.03
CA TYR A 227 17.63 7.61 -11.16
C TYR A 227 17.09 7.89 -9.77
N SER A 228 15.78 7.74 -9.54
CA SER A 228 15.19 7.78 -8.20
C SER A 228 15.21 6.39 -7.60
N ALA A 229 16.27 6.14 -6.95
CA ALA A 229 16.52 4.90 -6.26
C ALA A 229 15.46 4.58 -5.18
N GLY A 230 15.22 3.31 -4.95
CA GLY A 230 14.58 2.81 -3.77
C GLY A 230 13.15 2.29 -3.94
N ASN A 231 12.37 2.79 -4.89
CA ASN A 231 10.96 2.38 -4.99
C ASN A 231 10.78 0.92 -5.44
N THR A 232 11.56 0.48 -6.43
CA THR A 232 11.45 -0.89 -6.99
C THR A 232 12.06 -1.96 -6.08
N LEU A 233 12.96 -1.58 -5.20
CA LEU A 233 13.63 -2.46 -4.26
C LEU A 233 13.08 -2.35 -2.82
N SER A 234 11.94 -1.65 -2.62
CA SER A 234 11.31 -1.56 -1.30
C SER A 234 10.99 -2.95 -0.76
N ASP A 235 11.42 -3.22 0.47
CA ASP A 235 11.21 -4.50 1.15
C ASP A 235 9.77 -4.62 1.65
N MET A 236 9.16 -5.79 1.47
CA MET A 236 7.76 -6.03 1.84
C MET A 236 7.55 -6.31 3.33
N ALA A 237 8.59 -6.44 4.14
CA ALA A 237 8.46 -6.71 5.58
C ALA A 237 7.58 -5.68 6.31
N ILE A 238 7.62 -4.41 5.87
CA ILE A 238 6.93 -3.29 6.52
C ILE A 238 5.55 -2.97 5.94
N TYR A 239 5.10 -3.69 4.90
CA TYR A 239 3.83 -3.43 4.23
C TYR A 239 2.80 -4.52 4.48
N ASP A 240 1.55 -4.11 4.74
CA ASP A 240 0.39 -4.99 4.87
C ASP A 240 -0.04 -5.54 3.50
N ARG A 241 -0.05 -4.68 2.50
CA ARG A 241 -0.46 -5.04 1.13
C ARG A 241 0.08 -4.08 0.09
N VAL A 242 0.01 -4.51 -1.16
CA VAL A 242 0.29 -3.67 -2.32
C VAL A 242 -0.94 -3.61 -3.20
N GLU A 243 -1.36 -2.39 -3.52
CA GLU A 243 -2.51 -2.11 -4.38
C GLU A 243 -2.04 -1.52 -5.69
N VAL A 244 -2.53 -2.04 -6.83
CA VAL A 244 -2.15 -1.57 -8.16
C VAL A 244 -3.41 -1.12 -8.90
N LEU A 245 -3.58 0.20 -9.01
CA LEU A 245 -4.66 0.83 -9.77
C LEU A 245 -4.21 0.98 -11.21
N LYS A 246 -4.88 0.31 -12.14
CA LYS A 246 -4.51 0.27 -13.56
C LYS A 246 -5.28 1.29 -14.39
N GLY A 247 -4.56 2.01 -15.23
CA GLY A 247 -5.11 3.03 -16.12
C GLY A 247 -4.82 4.45 -15.63
N ALA A 248 -5.58 5.42 -16.12
CA ALA A 248 -5.44 6.82 -15.73
C ALA A 248 -5.87 7.02 -14.27
N THR A 249 -4.91 7.27 -13.40
CA THR A 249 -5.11 7.42 -11.95
C THR A 249 -5.09 8.88 -11.50
N GLY A 250 -5.22 9.82 -12.45
CA GLY A 250 -5.08 11.25 -12.22
C GLY A 250 -6.09 11.86 -11.24
N LEU A 251 -7.17 11.15 -10.91
CA LEU A 251 -8.20 11.66 -9.99
C LEU A 251 -7.62 12.05 -8.62
N LEU A 252 -6.72 11.22 -8.07
CA LEU A 252 -6.08 11.47 -6.77
C LEU A 252 -4.57 11.75 -6.88
N THR A 253 -3.96 11.47 -8.02
CA THR A 253 -2.51 11.65 -8.22
C THR A 253 -2.15 12.90 -8.99
N GLY A 254 -3.14 13.60 -9.56
CA GLY A 254 -2.92 14.75 -10.45
C GLY A 254 -2.23 14.33 -11.75
N ALA A 255 -1.18 15.03 -12.13
CA ALA A 255 -0.38 14.69 -13.31
C ALA A 255 0.41 13.40 -13.07
N GLY A 256 -0.07 12.29 -13.60
CA GLY A 256 0.51 10.96 -13.45
C GLY A 256 0.66 10.23 -14.77
N SER A 257 1.27 9.03 -14.74
CA SER A 257 1.35 8.15 -15.90
C SER A 257 0.01 7.47 -16.19
N LEU A 258 -0.19 7.10 -17.45
CA LEU A 258 -1.41 6.41 -17.92
C LEU A 258 -1.39 4.90 -17.61
N GLY A 259 -0.28 4.37 -17.13
CA GLY A 259 -0.10 2.93 -16.90
C GLY A 259 -0.85 2.44 -15.68
N ALA A 260 -0.39 2.82 -14.53
CA ALA A 260 -0.97 2.48 -13.22
C ALA A 260 -0.38 3.36 -12.11
N THR A 261 -0.97 3.24 -10.92
CA THR A 261 -0.39 3.68 -9.65
C THR A 261 -0.16 2.46 -8.75
N ILE A 262 1.01 2.36 -8.13
CA ILE A 262 1.37 1.35 -7.16
C ILE A 262 1.28 1.99 -5.77
N ASN A 263 0.37 1.53 -4.92
CA ASN A 263 0.23 1.99 -3.54
C ASN A 263 0.73 0.93 -2.57
N LEU A 264 1.69 1.30 -1.74
CA LEU A 264 2.27 0.49 -0.69
C LEU A 264 1.61 0.88 0.64
N VAL A 265 0.81 -0.01 1.21
CA VAL A 265 0.09 0.23 2.48
C VAL A 265 0.89 -0.37 3.62
N ARG A 266 1.33 0.47 4.56
CA ARG A 266 2.18 0.06 5.68
C ARG A 266 1.41 -0.77 6.70
N LYS A 267 2.12 -1.66 7.39
CA LYS A 267 1.61 -2.38 8.57
C LYS A 267 1.32 -1.39 9.68
N LYS A 268 0.21 -1.61 10.40
CA LYS A 268 -0.20 -0.82 11.57
C LYS A 268 0.07 -1.57 12.86
N PRO A 269 0.13 -0.89 14.02
CA PRO A 269 0.15 -1.55 15.31
C PRO A 269 -1.09 -2.42 15.54
N THR A 270 -0.94 -3.48 16.30
CA THR A 270 -2.02 -4.41 16.66
C THR A 270 -2.61 -4.09 18.04
N ALA A 271 -3.90 -4.36 18.23
CA ALA A 271 -4.56 -4.19 19.53
C ALA A 271 -4.05 -5.15 20.59
N GLU A 272 -3.61 -6.34 20.18
CA GLU A 272 -3.02 -7.36 21.03
C GLU A 272 -1.54 -7.53 20.73
N PHE A 273 -0.76 -8.01 21.70
CA PHE A 273 0.64 -8.33 21.45
C PHE A 273 0.77 -9.44 20.42
N LYS A 274 1.51 -9.16 19.35
CA LYS A 274 1.89 -10.11 18.31
C LYS A 274 3.37 -9.98 18.02
N GLY A 275 4.01 -11.10 17.75
CA GLY A 275 5.41 -11.10 17.36
C GLY A 275 5.73 -12.34 16.56
N HIS A 276 6.54 -12.16 15.53
CA HIS A 276 7.10 -13.28 14.79
C HIS A 276 8.54 -13.01 14.42
N ALA A 277 9.29 -14.09 14.21
CA ALA A 277 10.62 -14.07 13.66
C ALA A 277 10.69 -15.08 12.52
N THR A 278 11.26 -14.64 11.39
CA THR A 278 11.44 -15.50 10.23
C THR A 278 12.91 -15.61 9.90
N LEU A 279 13.38 -16.84 9.66
CA LEU A 279 14.71 -17.13 9.13
C LEU A 279 14.54 -17.88 7.82
N GLY A 280 15.19 -17.41 6.78
CA GLY A 280 15.14 -18.00 5.44
C GLY A 280 16.53 -18.27 4.89
N ALA A 281 16.67 -19.38 4.16
CA ALA A 281 17.86 -19.70 3.40
C ALA A 281 17.42 -20.20 2.01
N GLY A 282 18.16 -19.84 0.98
CA GLY A 282 17.83 -20.18 -0.40
C GLY A 282 19.05 -20.32 -1.30
N SER A 283 18.80 -20.62 -2.57
CA SER A 283 19.82 -20.74 -3.59
C SER A 283 20.63 -19.44 -3.72
N TRP A 284 21.91 -19.58 -4.11
CA TRP A 284 22.87 -18.48 -4.23
C TRP A 284 23.12 -17.75 -2.91
N ASP A 285 23.35 -18.51 -1.84
CA ASP A 285 23.69 -17.99 -0.49
C ASP A 285 22.73 -16.89 -0.06
N ASN A 286 21.45 -17.07 -0.35
CA ASN A 286 20.41 -16.14 0.04
C ASN A 286 19.97 -16.43 1.48
N TYR A 287 20.35 -15.56 2.39
CA TYR A 287 19.97 -15.63 3.81
C TYR A 287 19.15 -14.40 4.18
N ARG A 288 17.99 -14.63 4.80
CA ARG A 288 17.09 -13.58 5.27
C ARG A 288 16.70 -13.81 6.73
N SER A 289 16.71 -12.74 7.50
CA SER A 289 16.15 -12.71 8.85
C SER A 289 15.16 -11.55 8.96
N GLU A 290 14.05 -11.77 9.65
CA GLU A 290 13.02 -10.76 9.89
C GLU A 290 12.47 -10.93 11.30
N VAL A 291 12.27 -9.83 12.02
CA VAL A 291 11.62 -9.75 13.32
C VAL A 291 10.57 -8.64 13.24
N ASP A 292 9.36 -8.97 13.67
CA ASP A 292 8.22 -8.05 13.71
C ASP A 292 7.52 -8.21 15.06
N VAL A 293 7.42 -7.11 15.81
CA VAL A 293 6.80 -7.08 17.14
C VAL A 293 5.82 -5.92 17.17
N SER A 294 4.60 -6.19 17.61
CA SER A 294 3.50 -5.23 17.66
C SER A 294 2.62 -5.44 18.87
N GLY A 295 2.01 -4.39 19.39
CA GLY A 295 1.03 -4.47 20.45
C GLY A 295 0.83 -3.19 21.24
N PRO A 296 -0.02 -3.24 22.29
CA PRO A 296 -0.23 -2.13 23.20
C PRO A 296 1.03 -1.88 24.04
N LEU A 297 1.33 -0.60 24.26
CA LEU A 297 2.43 -0.11 25.09
C LEU A 297 1.94 0.39 26.45
N THR A 298 0.62 0.51 26.61
CA THR A 298 -0.05 0.89 27.86
C THR A 298 -1.13 -0.11 28.22
N ASP A 299 -1.45 -0.26 29.48
CA ASP A 299 -2.49 -1.18 29.97
C ASP A 299 -3.88 -0.83 29.43
N SER A 300 -4.14 0.46 29.16
CA SER A 300 -5.38 0.94 28.54
C SER A 300 -5.49 0.66 27.05
N GLY A 301 -4.37 0.29 26.38
CA GLY A 301 -4.32 0.09 24.93
C GLY A 301 -4.40 1.36 24.09
N ASN A 302 -4.43 2.55 24.72
CA ASN A 302 -4.53 3.83 24.04
C ASN A 302 -3.22 4.27 23.36
N VAL A 303 -2.10 3.61 23.64
CA VAL A 303 -0.84 3.75 22.92
C VAL A 303 -0.43 2.37 22.43
N ARG A 304 -0.25 2.24 21.13
CA ARG A 304 0.16 1.01 20.46
C ARG A 304 1.40 1.25 19.63
N GLY A 305 2.24 0.23 19.50
CA GLY A 305 3.45 0.34 18.71
C GLY A 305 3.74 -0.90 17.89
N ARG A 306 4.52 -0.72 16.84
CA ARG A 306 5.09 -1.81 16.04
C ARG A 306 6.52 -1.49 15.67
N ALA A 307 7.39 -2.48 15.70
CA ALA A 307 8.76 -2.42 15.22
C ALA A 307 9.04 -3.62 14.31
N VAL A 308 9.60 -3.35 13.13
CA VAL A 308 10.01 -4.38 12.17
C VAL A 308 11.47 -4.17 11.81
N ALA A 309 12.26 -5.24 11.80
CA ALA A 309 13.61 -5.26 11.29
C ALA A 309 13.79 -6.46 10.37
N ALA A 310 14.29 -6.23 9.16
CA ALA A 310 14.60 -7.27 8.20
C ALA A 310 16.00 -7.06 7.63
N TYR A 311 16.73 -8.16 7.45
CA TYR A 311 18.04 -8.16 6.82
C TYR A 311 18.16 -9.32 5.83
N GLN A 312 18.68 -9.04 4.65
CA GLN A 312 18.94 -10.04 3.62
C GLN A 312 20.34 -9.87 3.06
N ASP A 313 21.07 -10.99 2.96
CA ASP A 313 22.35 -11.08 2.23
C ASP A 313 22.18 -12.17 1.18
N LYS A 314 22.38 -11.82 -0.10
CA LYS A 314 22.20 -12.77 -1.21
C LYS A 314 23.20 -12.56 -2.32
N GLN A 315 23.62 -13.64 -2.91
CA GLN A 315 24.26 -13.68 -4.21
C GLN A 315 23.22 -13.81 -5.34
N SER A 316 23.65 -14.04 -6.56
CA SER A 316 22.81 -14.20 -7.74
C SER A 316 23.29 -15.34 -8.61
N PHE A 317 22.47 -15.78 -9.55
CA PHE A 317 22.91 -16.61 -10.66
C PHE A 317 23.89 -15.86 -11.61
N LEU A 318 23.94 -14.53 -11.53
CA LEU A 318 24.90 -13.71 -12.27
C LEU A 318 26.27 -13.77 -11.58
N ASP A 319 27.32 -13.95 -12.37
CA ASP A 319 28.69 -14.00 -11.88
C ASP A 319 29.01 -12.72 -11.08
N HIS A 320 29.66 -12.87 -9.94
CA HIS A 320 30.13 -11.82 -9.01
C HIS A 320 29.09 -10.76 -8.56
N TYR A 321 27.80 -10.95 -8.82
CA TYR A 321 26.75 -10.06 -8.29
C TYR A 321 26.24 -10.54 -6.93
N SER A 322 26.15 -9.61 -5.99
CA SER A 322 25.53 -9.82 -4.69
C SER A 322 24.82 -8.56 -4.20
N ARG A 323 23.91 -8.70 -3.25
CA ARG A 323 23.22 -7.55 -2.62
C ARG A 323 22.91 -7.82 -1.16
N LYS A 324 23.14 -6.80 -0.32
CA LYS A 324 22.70 -6.73 1.07
C LYS A 324 21.57 -5.71 1.18
N THR A 325 20.51 -6.10 1.87
CA THR A 325 19.37 -5.21 2.15
C THR A 325 19.11 -5.20 3.64
N GLY A 326 19.05 -4.02 4.23
CA GLY A 326 18.62 -3.80 5.62
C GLY A 326 17.38 -2.92 5.62
N THR A 327 16.34 -3.30 6.36
CA THR A 327 15.08 -2.56 6.46
C THR A 327 14.67 -2.47 7.92
N TYR A 328 14.34 -1.26 8.37
CA TYR A 328 13.91 -0.97 9.74
C TYR A 328 12.68 -0.07 9.70
N TYR A 329 11.72 -0.37 10.53
CA TYR A 329 10.45 0.34 10.60
C TYR A 329 9.97 0.46 12.04
N GLY A 330 9.45 1.62 12.39
CA GLY A 330 8.80 1.88 13.66
C GLY A 330 7.57 2.75 13.47
N ILE A 331 6.48 2.40 14.15
CA ILE A 331 5.22 3.16 14.13
C ILE A 331 4.57 3.14 15.50
N LEU A 332 3.99 4.27 15.89
CA LEU A 332 3.22 4.45 17.11
C LEU A 332 1.85 5.03 16.76
N GLU A 333 0.82 4.54 17.43
CA GLU A 333 -0.53 5.08 17.42
C GLU A 333 -0.92 5.54 18.82
N PHE A 334 -1.51 6.72 18.91
CA PHE A 334 -1.97 7.35 20.13
C PHE A 334 -3.45 7.70 19.99
N ASP A 335 -4.31 7.12 20.79
CA ASP A 335 -5.69 7.55 20.94
C ASP A 335 -5.69 8.79 21.85
N LEU A 336 -5.70 9.98 21.23
CA LEU A 336 -5.67 11.27 21.96
C LEU A 336 -7.01 11.55 22.63
N SER A 337 -8.10 11.05 22.04
CA SER A 337 -9.47 11.04 22.57
C SER A 337 -10.21 9.85 21.93
N PRO A 338 -11.45 9.53 22.36
CA PRO A 338 -12.27 8.52 21.68
C PRO A 338 -12.44 8.74 20.18
N ASP A 339 -12.41 10.00 19.75
CA ASP A 339 -12.68 10.41 18.36
C ASP A 339 -11.40 10.85 17.61
N THR A 340 -10.22 10.82 18.24
CA THR A 340 -8.99 11.36 17.65
C THR A 340 -7.81 10.41 17.82
N MET A 341 -7.23 9.99 16.71
CA MET A 341 -6.03 9.14 16.67
C MET A 341 -4.88 9.85 15.97
N LEU A 342 -3.71 9.88 16.61
CA LEU A 342 -2.44 10.31 16.02
C LEU A 342 -1.58 9.09 15.74
N THR A 343 -1.11 8.96 14.51
CA THR A 343 -0.11 7.98 14.10
C THR A 343 1.18 8.69 13.73
N VAL A 344 2.31 8.21 14.21
CA VAL A 344 3.64 8.67 13.79
C VAL A 344 4.54 7.47 13.49
N GLY A 345 5.38 7.59 12.49
CA GLY A 345 6.27 6.49 12.14
C GLY A 345 7.45 6.91 11.28
N ALA A 346 8.42 6.00 11.19
CA ALA A 346 9.58 6.16 10.33
C ALA A 346 10.02 4.82 9.76
N ASP A 347 10.62 4.85 8.57
CA ASP A 347 11.27 3.69 7.97
C ASP A 347 12.64 4.06 7.40
N MET A 348 13.53 3.07 7.38
CA MET A 348 14.86 3.15 6.80
C MET A 348 15.12 1.88 6.00
N GLN A 349 15.66 2.05 4.78
CA GLN A 349 16.09 0.93 3.97
C GLN A 349 17.41 1.24 3.27
N ASP A 350 18.34 0.28 3.31
CA ASP A 350 19.62 0.31 2.63
C ASP A 350 19.72 -0.86 1.66
N ASN A 351 20.03 -0.59 0.39
CA ASN A 351 20.32 -1.59 -0.63
C ASN A 351 21.75 -1.40 -1.08
N ILE A 352 22.62 -2.37 -0.79
CA ILE A 352 24.06 -2.31 -1.02
C ILE A 352 24.47 -3.47 -1.93
N PRO A 353 24.44 -3.29 -3.27
CA PRO A 353 24.88 -4.27 -4.22
C PRO A 353 26.41 -4.24 -4.41
N LYS A 354 26.93 -5.32 -4.99
CA LYS A 354 28.30 -5.42 -5.54
C LYS A 354 28.23 -6.17 -6.86
N GLY A 355 29.10 -5.82 -7.79
CA GLY A 355 29.12 -6.44 -9.10
C GLY A 355 27.91 -6.06 -9.95
N SER A 356 27.33 -4.88 -9.74
CA SER A 356 26.18 -4.41 -10.49
C SER A 356 26.46 -4.38 -11.99
N SER A 357 25.55 -4.94 -12.79
CA SER A 357 25.54 -4.68 -14.22
C SER A 357 25.03 -3.26 -14.48
N TRP A 358 25.30 -2.73 -15.67
CA TRP A 358 24.83 -1.41 -16.04
C TRP A 358 24.34 -1.41 -17.48
N SER A 359 23.14 -0.87 -17.72
CA SER A 359 22.50 -0.78 -19.03
C SER A 359 22.31 -2.13 -19.74
N GLY A 360 21.73 -3.10 -19.03
CA GLY A 360 21.30 -4.35 -19.60
C GLY A 360 22.33 -5.47 -19.55
N THR A 361 22.31 -6.31 -20.57
CA THR A 361 23.15 -7.49 -20.70
C THR A 361 24.32 -7.23 -21.65
N PHE A 362 24.88 -8.28 -22.20
CA PHE A 362 25.93 -8.21 -23.20
C PHE A 362 25.37 -7.93 -24.62
N PRO A 363 26.18 -7.44 -25.57
CA PRO A 363 25.79 -7.32 -26.97
C PRO A 363 25.40 -8.67 -27.57
N LEU A 364 24.22 -8.74 -28.20
CA LEU A 364 23.73 -9.99 -28.81
C LEU A 364 24.48 -10.37 -30.09
N VAL A 365 25.09 -9.40 -30.76
CA VAL A 365 25.74 -9.57 -32.04
C VAL A 365 27.19 -9.08 -31.97
N ASN A 366 28.10 -9.86 -32.49
CA ASN A 366 29.50 -9.50 -32.68
C ASN A 366 29.71 -8.51 -33.84
N SER A 367 30.87 -7.88 -33.92
CA SER A 367 31.22 -6.96 -35.00
C SER A 367 31.15 -7.57 -36.40
N ASN A 368 31.31 -8.89 -36.53
CA ASN A 368 31.17 -9.65 -37.78
C ASN A 368 29.73 -10.11 -38.10
N GLY A 369 28.72 -9.70 -37.30
CA GLY A 369 27.33 -10.08 -37.46
C GLY A 369 26.92 -11.44 -36.87
N SER A 370 27.83 -12.20 -36.29
CA SER A 370 27.51 -13.47 -35.64
C SER A 370 26.85 -13.23 -34.26
N ILE A 371 25.96 -14.17 -33.85
CA ILE A 371 25.25 -14.09 -32.58
C ILE A 371 26.15 -14.53 -31.44
N ASN A 372 26.25 -13.70 -30.39
CA ASN A 372 26.91 -14.06 -29.15
C ASN A 372 26.14 -15.11 -28.37
N LYS A 373 26.82 -16.17 -27.95
CA LYS A 373 26.32 -17.22 -27.08
C LYS A 373 27.03 -17.19 -25.75
N MET A 374 26.55 -16.38 -24.81
CA MET A 374 27.12 -16.28 -23.48
C MET A 374 26.40 -17.18 -22.47
N SER A 375 27.09 -17.52 -21.38
CA SER A 375 26.44 -18.20 -20.25
C SER A 375 25.31 -17.34 -19.69
N ARG A 376 24.28 -18.00 -19.17
CA ARG A 376 23.20 -17.34 -18.41
C ARG A 376 23.74 -16.55 -17.20
N SER A 377 24.88 -16.99 -16.65
CA SER A 377 25.53 -16.33 -15.50
C SER A 377 26.38 -15.13 -15.88
N TYR A 378 26.58 -14.89 -17.17
CA TYR A 378 27.46 -13.80 -17.62
C TYR A 378 27.01 -12.45 -17.08
N ASN A 379 27.91 -11.74 -16.42
CA ASN A 379 27.69 -10.39 -15.91
C ASN A 379 28.70 -9.44 -16.57
N ASN A 380 28.21 -8.41 -17.26
CA ASN A 380 29.00 -7.42 -17.95
C ASN A 380 29.65 -6.37 -17.03
N GLY A 381 29.24 -6.32 -15.76
CA GLY A 381 29.73 -5.38 -14.75
C GLY A 381 31.11 -5.75 -14.21
N THR A 382 31.77 -4.78 -13.59
CA THR A 382 33.01 -5.02 -12.81
C THR A 382 32.66 -5.48 -11.40
N THR A 383 33.54 -6.21 -10.72
CA THR A 383 33.34 -6.68 -9.33
C THR A 383 33.18 -5.55 -8.32
N TRP A 384 33.62 -4.34 -8.63
CA TRP A 384 33.46 -3.16 -7.80
C TRP A 384 32.29 -2.29 -8.17
N SER A 385 31.58 -2.58 -9.28
CA SER A 385 30.38 -1.84 -9.67
C SER A 385 29.31 -1.97 -8.59
N ALA A 386 28.72 -0.86 -8.24
CA ALA A 386 27.66 -0.79 -7.25
C ALA A 386 26.68 0.35 -7.57
N TRP A 387 25.40 0.13 -7.35
CA TRP A 387 24.37 1.16 -7.32
C TRP A 387 23.71 1.14 -5.93
N GLU A 388 24.40 1.71 -4.95
CA GLU A 388 23.92 1.79 -3.58
C GLU A 388 22.71 2.73 -3.48
N GLN A 389 21.69 2.32 -2.73
CA GLN A 389 20.41 3.07 -2.60
C GLN A 389 19.99 3.11 -1.15
N TYR A 390 19.56 4.29 -0.69
CA TYR A 390 19.18 4.56 0.69
C TYR A 390 17.85 5.28 0.72
N THR A 391 16.90 4.75 1.50
CA THR A 391 15.60 5.38 1.74
C THR A 391 15.46 5.70 3.22
N ARG A 392 14.97 6.88 3.53
CA ARG A 392 14.62 7.34 4.88
C ARG A 392 13.28 8.05 4.80
N THR A 393 12.31 7.60 5.59
CA THR A 393 10.97 8.19 5.62
C THR A 393 10.57 8.51 7.04
N ALA A 394 9.90 9.64 7.22
CA ALA A 394 9.16 9.98 8.43
C ALA A 394 7.76 10.43 8.03
N PHE A 395 6.74 9.98 8.76
CA PHE A 395 5.36 10.31 8.45
C PHE A 395 4.53 10.51 9.72
N ALA A 396 3.44 11.26 9.58
CA ALA A 396 2.45 11.45 10.62
C ALA A 396 1.04 11.47 10.00
N MET A 397 0.05 10.93 10.71
CA MET A 397 -1.36 10.96 10.34
C MET A 397 -2.17 11.37 11.56
N LEU A 398 -3.12 12.27 11.36
CA LEU A 398 -4.13 12.64 12.35
C LEU A 398 -5.48 12.29 11.76
N GLU A 399 -6.22 11.42 12.42
CA GLU A 399 -7.58 10.99 12.06
C GLU A 399 -8.53 11.45 13.16
N HIS A 400 -9.64 12.08 12.74
CA HIS A 400 -10.64 12.60 13.68
C HIS A 400 -12.04 12.29 13.17
N ASP A 401 -12.84 11.64 14.01
CA ASP A 401 -14.27 11.41 13.80
C ASP A 401 -15.03 12.68 14.19
N LEU A 402 -15.73 13.27 13.21
CA LEU A 402 -16.53 14.48 13.37
C LEU A 402 -17.96 14.18 13.83
N GLY A 403 -18.29 12.89 14.00
CA GLY A 403 -19.66 12.42 14.24
C GLY A 403 -20.48 12.23 12.96
N ASP A 404 -21.62 11.60 13.09
CA ASP A 404 -22.58 11.33 11.99
C ASP A 404 -21.95 10.63 10.77
N GLY A 405 -20.88 9.82 10.99
CA GLY A 405 -20.17 9.12 9.94
C GLY A 405 -19.16 9.97 9.15
N TRP A 406 -18.93 11.21 9.55
CA TRP A 406 -17.91 12.07 8.95
C TRP A 406 -16.56 11.88 9.64
N VAL A 407 -15.53 11.66 8.83
CA VAL A 407 -14.14 11.53 9.29
C VAL A 407 -13.26 12.51 8.54
N THR A 408 -12.34 13.14 9.23
CA THR A 408 -11.26 13.93 8.62
C THR A 408 -9.92 13.29 8.84
N LYS A 409 -9.04 13.38 7.85
CA LYS A 409 -7.68 12.85 7.91
C LYS A 409 -6.69 13.86 7.37
N LEU A 410 -5.70 14.19 8.18
CA LEU A 410 -4.48 14.89 7.76
C LEU A 410 -3.33 13.89 7.73
N GLN A 411 -2.59 13.87 6.65
CA GLN A 411 -1.42 13.04 6.50
C GLN A 411 -0.22 13.87 6.02
N LEU A 412 0.93 13.63 6.64
CA LEU A 412 2.20 14.26 6.33
C LEU A 412 3.24 13.17 6.05
N ASP A 413 4.04 13.34 5.02
CA ASP A 413 5.12 12.42 4.65
C ASP A 413 6.36 13.22 4.24
N HIS A 414 7.51 12.81 4.76
CA HIS A 414 8.83 13.33 4.36
C HIS A 414 9.75 12.17 4.04
N LYS A 415 10.22 12.11 2.79
CA LYS A 415 11.02 11.01 2.27
C LYS A 415 12.30 11.51 1.63
N ILE A 416 13.41 10.88 1.97
CA ILE A 416 14.72 11.08 1.36
C ILE A 416 15.13 9.79 0.69
N ASN A 417 15.31 9.82 -0.64
CA ASN A 417 15.95 8.77 -1.42
C ASN A 417 17.31 9.27 -1.87
N SER A 418 18.37 8.59 -1.50
CA SER A 418 19.72 8.92 -1.96
C SER A 418 20.40 7.71 -2.61
N TYR A 419 21.34 7.98 -3.48
CA TYR A 419 22.10 6.95 -4.17
C TYR A 419 23.56 7.35 -4.36
N HIS A 420 24.40 6.32 -4.36
CA HIS A 420 25.79 6.40 -4.75
C HIS A 420 26.08 5.25 -5.72
N ALA A 421 26.43 5.58 -6.96
CA ALA A 421 26.72 4.59 -7.97
C ALA A 421 28.11 4.81 -8.57
N GLU A 422 28.95 3.79 -8.53
CA GLU A 422 30.18 3.68 -9.32
C GLU A 422 30.04 2.45 -10.20
N LEU A 423 30.07 2.65 -11.50
CA LEU A 423 29.72 1.63 -12.48
C LEU A 423 30.82 1.47 -13.51
N GLY A 424 31.21 0.25 -13.74
CA GLY A 424 32.07 -0.15 -14.85
C GLY A 424 31.47 -1.36 -15.54
N SER A 425 31.24 -1.27 -16.84
CA SER A 425 30.54 -2.32 -17.57
C SER A 425 30.94 -2.35 -19.02
N ILE A 426 30.95 -3.53 -19.61
CA ILE A 426 31.00 -3.69 -21.07
C ILE A 426 29.64 -3.28 -21.59
N GLN A 427 29.53 -2.09 -22.16
CA GLN A 427 28.31 -1.52 -22.69
C GLN A 427 28.42 -1.30 -24.19
N PHE A 428 27.33 -1.41 -24.90
CA PHE A 428 27.09 -0.90 -26.26
C PHE A 428 28.07 -1.34 -27.34
N ASP A 429 29.36 -1.57 -27.04
CA ASP A 429 30.35 -1.95 -28.00
C ASP A 429 30.30 -3.46 -28.28
N GLN A 430 30.16 -3.78 -29.56
CA GLN A 430 30.30 -5.16 -30.00
C GLN A 430 31.75 -5.59 -29.77
N PRO A 431 31.98 -6.82 -29.25
CA PRO A 431 33.35 -7.32 -29.17
C PRO A 431 34.02 -7.29 -30.51
N GLN A 432 35.26 -6.89 -30.52
CA GLN A 432 36.09 -6.91 -31.73
C GLN A 432 36.33 -8.35 -32.22
N ALA A 433 36.81 -8.52 -33.43
CA ALA A 433 37.07 -9.83 -34.02
C ALA A 433 38.07 -10.70 -33.20
N ASP A 434 38.94 -10.05 -32.43
CA ASP A 434 39.91 -10.69 -31.51
C ASP A 434 39.31 -10.99 -30.12
N GLY A 435 38.05 -10.71 -29.88
CA GLY A 435 37.37 -10.87 -28.60
C GLY A 435 37.60 -9.73 -27.61
N SER A 436 38.32 -8.69 -27.99
CA SER A 436 38.48 -7.53 -27.10
C SER A 436 37.25 -6.65 -27.03
N ALA A 437 37.01 -6.08 -25.85
CA ALA A 437 35.96 -5.10 -25.61
C ALA A 437 36.46 -4.02 -24.63
N GLU A 438 35.76 -2.88 -24.57
CA GLU A 438 36.12 -1.80 -23.65
C GLU A 438 35.11 -1.70 -22.50
N ILE A 439 35.62 -1.43 -21.30
CA ILE A 439 34.81 -1.08 -20.15
C ILE A 439 34.52 0.41 -20.17
N ASN A 440 33.25 0.74 -20.19
CA ASN A 440 32.77 2.10 -19.92
C ASN A 440 32.59 2.30 -18.42
N GLY A 441 32.88 3.50 -17.92
CA GLY A 441 32.73 3.83 -16.51
C GLY A 441 31.92 5.10 -16.31
N GLN A 442 31.02 5.09 -15.35
CA GLN A 442 30.31 6.30 -14.92
C GLN A 442 30.11 6.25 -13.40
N LYS A 443 30.03 7.44 -12.82
CA LYS A 443 29.69 7.62 -11.41
C LYS A 443 28.51 8.57 -11.28
N TYR A 444 27.61 8.22 -10.38
CA TYR A 444 26.45 9.04 -10.06
C TYR A 444 26.29 9.17 -8.55
N THR A 445 25.97 10.37 -8.10
CA THR A 445 25.57 10.61 -6.71
C THR A 445 24.37 11.53 -6.71
N GLY A 446 23.45 11.32 -5.80
CA GLY A 446 22.31 12.23 -5.70
C GLY A 446 21.35 11.86 -4.59
N GLU A 447 20.43 12.78 -4.36
CA GLU A 447 19.33 12.59 -3.44
C GLU A 447 18.04 13.24 -3.96
N THR A 448 16.91 12.67 -3.59
CA THR A 448 15.59 13.25 -3.79
C THR A 448 14.93 13.45 -2.44
N LYS A 449 14.60 14.68 -2.09
CA LYS A 449 13.82 15.02 -0.90
C LYS A 449 12.40 15.33 -1.31
N SER A 450 11.45 14.57 -0.80
CA SER A 450 10.02 14.73 -1.07
C SER A 450 9.30 15.04 0.22
N THR A 451 8.46 16.07 0.21
CA THR A 451 7.55 16.38 1.33
C THR A 451 6.15 16.52 0.78
N SER A 452 5.20 15.84 1.39
CA SER A 452 3.81 15.82 0.96
C SER A 452 2.88 16.01 2.15
N ALA A 453 1.75 16.68 1.89
CA ALA A 453 0.64 16.79 2.83
C ALA A 453 -0.67 16.55 2.08
N ASP A 454 -1.58 15.83 2.69
CA ASP A 454 -2.93 15.55 2.19
C ASP A 454 -3.93 15.73 3.33
N LEU A 455 -4.99 16.51 3.09
CA LEU A 455 -6.07 16.72 4.04
C LEU A 455 -7.38 16.45 3.32
N TYR A 456 -8.21 15.59 3.91
CA TYR A 456 -9.56 15.37 3.39
C TYR A 456 -10.56 15.11 4.50
N ALA A 457 -11.84 15.32 4.17
CA ALA A 457 -12.99 14.85 4.94
C ALA A 457 -13.84 13.93 4.07
N SER A 458 -14.38 12.87 4.67
CA SER A 458 -15.28 11.93 4.02
C SER A 458 -16.45 11.62 4.94
N GLY A 459 -17.65 11.48 4.37
CA GLY A 459 -18.82 11.14 5.16
C GLY A 459 -20.10 11.04 4.32
N PRO A 460 -21.19 10.58 4.94
CA PRO A 460 -22.49 10.49 4.30
C PRO A 460 -23.17 11.85 4.20
N PHE A 461 -24.05 12.00 3.21
CA PHE A 461 -25.01 13.10 3.12
C PHE A 461 -26.31 12.61 2.49
N SER A 462 -27.42 13.20 2.88
CA SER A 462 -28.73 12.85 2.31
C SER A 462 -29.17 13.91 1.32
N LEU A 463 -29.57 13.49 0.12
CA LEU A 463 -30.09 14.35 -0.93
C LEU A 463 -31.27 13.66 -1.62
N PHE A 464 -32.41 14.38 -1.80
CA PHE A 464 -33.62 13.84 -2.41
C PHE A 464 -34.14 12.55 -1.75
N GLY A 465 -33.94 12.40 -0.41
CA GLY A 465 -34.41 11.23 0.36
C GLY A 465 -33.58 9.96 0.12
N ARG A 466 -32.36 10.10 -0.40
CA ARG A 466 -31.38 9.01 -0.56
C ARG A 466 -30.07 9.37 0.16
N ASP A 467 -29.39 8.34 0.62
CA ASP A 467 -28.10 8.48 1.25
C ASP A 467 -26.99 8.35 0.21
N HIS A 468 -26.06 9.26 0.29
CA HIS A 468 -24.91 9.44 -0.61
C HIS A 468 -23.64 9.54 0.22
N GLU A 469 -22.50 9.42 -0.43
CA GLU A 469 -21.18 9.58 0.19
C GLU A 469 -20.40 10.70 -0.51
N LEU A 470 -19.67 11.49 0.25
CA LEU A 470 -18.84 12.59 -0.24
C LEU A 470 -17.44 12.50 0.33
N VAL A 471 -16.44 12.75 -0.51
CA VAL A 471 -15.08 13.08 -0.11
C VAL A 471 -14.71 14.43 -0.69
N LEU A 472 -14.15 15.28 0.14
CA LEU A 472 -13.59 16.57 -0.24
C LEU A 472 -12.18 16.69 0.34
N GLY A 473 -11.19 17.00 -0.49
CA GLY A 473 -9.83 17.08 -0.01
C GLY A 473 -8.90 17.88 -0.90
N GLY A 474 -7.68 18.03 -0.39
CA GLY A 474 -6.61 18.71 -1.10
C GLY A 474 -5.23 18.21 -0.68
N SER A 475 -4.30 18.28 -1.60
CA SER A 475 -2.93 17.82 -1.41
C SER A 475 -1.92 18.84 -1.91
N ILE A 476 -0.76 18.83 -1.28
CA ILE A 476 0.42 19.59 -1.71
C ILE A 476 1.64 18.69 -1.59
N SER A 477 2.49 18.71 -2.61
CA SER A 477 3.77 18.01 -2.56
C SER A 477 4.88 18.84 -3.19
N THR A 478 6.09 18.65 -2.67
CA THR A 478 7.32 19.21 -3.23
C THR A 478 8.36 18.11 -3.25
N SER A 479 8.97 17.89 -4.40
CA SER A 479 10.07 16.95 -4.59
C SER A 479 11.25 17.68 -5.22
N ARG A 480 12.41 17.65 -4.57
CA ARG A 480 13.65 18.23 -5.08
C ARG A 480 14.68 17.13 -5.30
N TRP A 481 15.13 16.98 -6.54
CA TRP A 481 16.19 16.07 -6.93
C TRP A 481 17.47 16.84 -7.19
N GLN A 482 18.54 16.48 -6.46
CA GLN A 482 19.87 16.99 -6.65
C GLN A 482 20.81 15.84 -7.02
N GLY A 483 21.55 15.97 -8.11
CA GLY A 483 22.41 14.90 -8.61
C GLY A 483 23.67 15.39 -9.30
N LYS A 484 24.68 14.52 -9.30
CA LYS A 484 25.94 14.72 -10.05
C LYS A 484 26.26 13.47 -10.86
N GLY A 485 26.62 13.68 -12.12
CA GLY A 485 27.08 12.64 -13.04
C GLY A 485 28.55 12.89 -13.45
N TYR A 486 29.33 11.82 -13.46
CA TYR A 486 30.76 11.82 -13.79
C TYR A 486 30.96 10.85 -14.96
N TRP A 487 31.24 11.34 -16.16
CA TRP A 487 31.18 10.57 -17.40
C TRP A 487 32.50 10.34 -18.10
N ALA A 488 33.59 10.93 -17.63
CA ALA A 488 34.91 10.83 -18.24
C ALA A 488 35.92 10.26 -17.25
N PRO A 489 35.90 8.94 -16.98
CA PRO A 489 36.91 8.32 -16.12
C PRO A 489 38.23 8.25 -16.83
N VAL A 490 39.34 8.37 -16.06
CA VAL A 490 40.68 8.06 -16.52
C VAL A 490 41.04 6.66 -16.06
N TRP A 491 41.45 5.81 -17.00
CA TRP A 491 41.84 4.43 -16.74
C TRP A 491 43.37 4.30 -16.76
N PRO A 492 44.08 4.34 -15.63
CA PRO A 492 45.52 4.37 -15.60
C PRO A 492 46.18 3.14 -16.22
N GLN A 493 45.50 1.99 -16.20
CA GLN A 493 45.96 0.71 -16.75
C GLN A 493 45.24 0.31 -18.04
N GLY A 494 44.45 1.26 -18.64
CA GLY A 494 43.57 0.98 -19.75
C GLY A 494 42.25 0.33 -19.33
N ASN A 495 41.34 0.21 -20.29
CA ASN A 495 40.00 -0.31 -20.09
C ASN A 495 39.65 -1.47 -21.04
N LYS A 496 40.59 -1.99 -21.80
CA LYS A 496 40.39 -3.14 -22.69
C LYS A 496 40.41 -4.44 -21.91
N VAL A 497 39.48 -5.32 -22.23
CA VAL A 497 39.26 -6.60 -21.56
C VAL A 497 38.95 -7.69 -22.59
N ASP A 498 39.12 -8.96 -22.21
CA ASP A 498 38.63 -10.10 -22.97
C ASP A 498 37.15 -10.31 -22.66
N PHE A 499 36.29 -10.09 -23.66
CA PHE A 499 34.83 -10.21 -23.53
C PHE A 499 34.38 -11.63 -23.17
N TYR A 500 34.97 -12.65 -23.82
CA TYR A 500 34.53 -14.03 -23.66
C TYR A 500 35.01 -14.67 -22.35
N ASN A 501 36.13 -14.20 -21.81
CA ASN A 501 36.71 -14.66 -20.55
C ASN A 501 36.57 -13.65 -19.43
N TRP A 502 35.62 -12.68 -19.58
CA TRP A 502 35.41 -11.64 -18.59
C TRP A 502 34.99 -12.22 -17.23
N LYS A 503 35.64 -11.79 -16.16
CA LYS A 503 35.43 -12.21 -14.78
C LYS A 503 35.20 -11.02 -13.83
N GLY A 504 34.90 -9.83 -14.37
CA GLY A 504 34.67 -8.63 -13.59
C GLY A 504 35.87 -7.90 -13.07
N HIS A 505 37.08 -8.38 -13.34
CA HIS A 505 38.30 -7.83 -12.76
C HIS A 505 38.93 -6.73 -13.62
N LEU A 506 38.76 -5.48 -13.16
CA LEU A 506 39.45 -4.31 -13.68
C LEU A 506 39.68 -3.33 -12.53
N SER A 507 40.80 -2.61 -12.54
CA SER A 507 41.07 -1.56 -11.55
C SER A 507 40.04 -0.43 -11.66
N ARG A 508 39.73 0.20 -10.54
CA ARG A 508 38.83 1.38 -10.54
C ARG A 508 39.46 2.53 -11.31
N PRO A 509 38.67 3.30 -12.06
CA PRO A 509 39.17 4.50 -12.72
C PRO A 509 39.36 5.65 -11.74
N ILE A 510 40.06 6.68 -12.19
CA ILE A 510 40.08 7.98 -11.51
C ILE A 510 38.94 8.82 -12.04
N TRP A 511 37.99 9.17 -11.16
CA TRP A 511 36.85 10.03 -11.50
C TRP A 511 37.30 11.49 -11.58
N GLN A 512 36.97 12.15 -12.68
CA GLN A 512 37.23 13.57 -12.86
C GLN A 512 36.11 14.44 -12.25
N ALA A 513 36.09 15.74 -12.51
CA ALA A 513 35.02 16.64 -12.08
C ALA A 513 33.66 16.20 -12.65
N PRO A 514 32.55 16.49 -11.97
CA PRO A 514 31.23 16.16 -12.48
C PRO A 514 30.97 16.87 -13.83
N ALA A 515 30.53 16.08 -14.81
CA ALA A 515 30.15 16.57 -16.13
C ALA A 515 28.68 17.06 -16.18
N GLN A 516 27.88 16.58 -15.24
CA GLN A 516 26.48 16.99 -15.10
C GLN A 516 26.18 17.31 -13.62
N ILE A 517 25.49 18.42 -13.40
CA ILE A 517 24.92 18.79 -12.12
C ILE A 517 23.44 19.09 -12.37
N THR A 518 22.58 18.42 -11.62
CA THR A 518 21.12 18.58 -11.70
C THR A 518 20.58 19.07 -10.37
N ASP A 519 19.67 20.03 -10.42
CA ASP A 519 18.89 20.52 -9.26
C ASP A 519 17.48 20.84 -9.74
N ASP A 520 16.61 19.84 -9.72
CA ASP A 520 15.25 19.92 -10.20
C ASP A 520 14.25 19.92 -9.04
N THR A 521 13.28 20.85 -9.10
CA THR A 521 12.19 20.91 -8.13
C THR A 521 10.85 20.75 -8.83
N THR A 522 10.07 19.79 -8.38
CA THR A 522 8.68 19.60 -8.79
C THR A 522 7.76 19.94 -7.63
N ARG A 523 6.77 20.79 -7.89
CA ARG A 523 5.70 21.13 -6.94
C ARG A 523 4.37 20.76 -7.54
N GLN A 524 3.51 20.16 -6.72
CA GLN A 524 2.14 19.81 -7.11
C GLN A 524 1.20 20.29 -6.01
N THR A 525 0.05 20.82 -6.44
CA THR A 525 -1.06 21.19 -5.57
C THR A 525 -2.33 20.70 -6.23
N GLY A 526 -3.17 20.02 -5.51
CA GLY A 526 -4.42 19.44 -6.00
C GLY A 526 -5.56 19.66 -5.03
N ALA A 527 -6.76 19.79 -5.59
CA ALA A 527 -8.00 19.65 -4.86
C ALA A 527 -8.84 18.57 -5.54
N TYR A 528 -9.58 17.80 -4.78
CA TYR A 528 -10.39 16.72 -5.31
C TYR A 528 -11.74 16.62 -4.57
N LEU A 529 -12.73 16.17 -5.33
CA LEU A 529 -14.06 15.86 -4.81
C LEU A 529 -14.51 14.54 -5.42
N THR A 530 -14.96 13.64 -4.58
CA THR A 530 -15.55 12.36 -4.99
C THR A 530 -16.92 12.24 -4.35
N THR A 531 -17.92 11.83 -5.13
CA THR A 531 -19.24 11.52 -4.59
C THR A 531 -19.71 10.18 -5.12
N ARG A 532 -20.47 9.46 -4.30
CA ARG A 532 -21.20 8.26 -4.66
C ARG A 532 -22.68 8.54 -4.42
N LEU A 533 -23.42 8.51 -5.53
CA LEU A 533 -24.86 8.82 -5.55
C LEU A 533 -25.70 7.56 -5.56
#